data_c1f9cba0c92cfcbc6e1cb186a3fa6467
#
_entry.id   c1f9cba0c92cfcbc6e1cb186a3fa6467
#
_cell.length_a   1.000
_cell.length_b   1.000
_cell.length_c   1.000
_cell.angle_alpha   90.00
_cell.angle_beta   90.00
_cell.angle_gamma   90.00
#
_symmetry.space_group_name_H-M   'P 1'
#
loop_
_entity.id
_entity.type
_entity.pdbx_description
1 polymer ?
#
loop_
_entity_poly.entity_id
_entity_poly.type
_entity_poly.pdbx_seq_one_letter_code
_entity_poly.pdbx_strand_id
1 'polypeptide(L)'
;MLVRMKRRPIPPRIAIALAPLWVLASSNACAPANTGQDLEVVDVTISQLQLALRGGRTTCREVVSAHLARIAAYEDRLNAITVLNPAALDKADRIDAAIAVGAELGALFCVPMLVKDNFDTGDMVTTGGSIALAGSVPPDDAFMVRMIRHADAIVIAKTNMAEWAFSPRQTISSSFDTTRNAYALDRVPAGSSGGTASGVAASFGVIGLGSDTGNSIRGPSSHLALVGIRSTIGLTSRDGVIPLSFDRDIAGPMGRTVEDVARVFNVVSALDPADPYTLAGADRREPDYTAFLDPAGLEGARIGVLRDLVDREEADPAIVSLFEAAVGDLARLGADVVDPFDFDVDTNNSREGMFCPRFRYDMWVYLRSLGEGAPLTDVVQVLETGEFSDHAEGGLRRFQDTPLDVHPSRWPEPCPDYTDNPGRQAYLAALTAAMDAAEVDAIIYPSWLCVPAHLDRGREEYCGDNSQRVAPATGMPAITVPMGFTNGTLPAGLQILARPYDEGLLFRYAYAYEQATRHRRPPVEFPPLP
;
A
#
# COMPACT_ATOMS: atom_id res chain seq x y z
N MET A 1 -26.24 -43.89 40.85
CA MET A 1 -27.48 -44.68 40.62
C MET A 1 -27.46 -45.09 39.14
N LEU A 2 -27.09 -46.36 38.94
CA LEU A 2 -26.90 -46.98 37.61
C LEU A 2 -28.26 -47.49 37.12
N VAL A 3 -28.66 -47.16 35.91
CA VAL A 3 -29.78 -47.85 35.23
C VAL A 3 -29.28 -48.53 33.96
N ARG A 4 -29.31 -49.86 34.02
CA ARG A 4 -29.07 -50.78 32.90
C ARG A 4 -30.25 -50.75 31.91
N MET A 5 -29.99 -50.67 30.61
CA MET A 5 -30.96 -50.97 29.57
C MET A 5 -30.64 -52.30 28.87
N LYS A 6 -31.70 -53.10 28.74
CA LYS A 6 -31.74 -54.50 28.25
C LYS A 6 -31.67 -54.55 26.71
N ARG A 7 -30.93 -55.53 26.22
CA ARG A 7 -30.95 -56.02 24.83
C ARG A 7 -32.23 -56.77 24.52
N ARG A 8 -32.75 -56.64 23.30
CA ARG A 8 -33.78 -57.54 22.69
C ARG A 8 -33.33 -57.98 21.32
N PRO A 9 -33.88 -59.16 20.83
CA PRO A 9 -33.21 -60.09 19.92
C PRO A 9 -33.59 -59.90 18.44
N ILE A 10 -32.75 -60.48 17.58
CA ILE A 10 -32.82 -60.57 16.10
C ILE A 10 -33.79 -61.68 15.67
N PRO A 11 -34.67 -61.49 14.66
CA PRO A 11 -35.36 -62.58 13.96
C PRO A 11 -34.72 -62.88 12.59
N PRO A 12 -35.12 -63.98 11.90
CA PRO A 12 -34.26 -64.83 11.08
C PRO A 12 -34.23 -64.51 9.58
N ARG A 13 -33.23 -65.06 8.92
CA ARG A 13 -32.90 -65.00 7.50
C ARG A 13 -34.02 -65.51 6.60
N ILE A 14 -34.33 -64.78 5.53
CA ILE A 14 -35.05 -65.24 4.35
C ILE A 14 -34.06 -65.30 3.19
N ALA A 15 -33.93 -66.44 2.54
CA ALA A 15 -33.16 -66.64 1.34
C ALA A 15 -34.01 -66.27 0.11
N ILE A 16 -33.49 -65.45 -0.79
CA ILE A 16 -34.10 -65.24 -2.10
C ILE A 16 -33.02 -65.33 -3.19
N ALA A 17 -33.45 -65.99 -4.27
CA ALA A 17 -32.68 -66.51 -5.39
C ALA A 17 -31.92 -65.50 -6.24
N LEU A 18 -30.78 -65.95 -6.78
CA LEU A 18 -29.95 -65.30 -7.79
C LEU A 18 -30.65 -65.27 -9.16
N ALA A 19 -30.73 -64.03 -9.74
CA ALA A 19 -30.90 -63.83 -11.17
C ALA A 19 -29.67 -63.00 -11.69
N PRO A 20 -29.13 -63.32 -12.88
CA PRO A 20 -27.92 -62.68 -13.37
C PRO A 20 -28.28 -61.31 -13.92
N LEU A 21 -27.74 -60.21 -13.30
CA LEU A 21 -27.73 -58.88 -13.87
C LEU A 21 -26.45 -58.68 -14.70
N TRP A 22 -26.65 -58.30 -15.94
CA TRP A 22 -25.61 -57.79 -16.85
C TRP A 22 -25.00 -56.53 -16.27
N VAL A 23 -23.69 -56.55 -16.00
CA VAL A 23 -22.91 -55.38 -15.59
C VAL A 23 -22.62 -54.58 -16.86
N LEU A 24 -23.32 -53.46 -17.03
CA LEU A 24 -22.88 -52.36 -17.88
C LEU A 24 -21.66 -51.72 -17.18
N ALA A 25 -20.49 -51.97 -17.73
CA ALA A 25 -19.28 -51.26 -17.34
C ALA A 25 -19.41 -49.77 -17.73
N SER A 26 -19.86 -48.95 -16.80
CA SER A 26 -19.65 -47.50 -16.89
C SER A 26 -18.17 -47.25 -16.68
N SER A 27 -17.46 -46.90 -17.76
CA SER A 27 -16.13 -46.35 -17.70
C SER A 27 -16.19 -45.00 -16.97
N ASN A 28 -15.96 -45.00 -15.66
CA ASN A 28 -15.53 -43.81 -14.96
C ASN A 28 -14.19 -43.44 -15.57
N ALA A 29 -14.20 -42.46 -16.49
CA ALA A 29 -13.00 -41.75 -16.86
C ALA A 29 -12.50 -41.08 -15.57
N CYS A 30 -11.48 -41.68 -14.94
CA CYS A 30 -10.65 -40.97 -13.98
C CYS A 30 -10.17 -39.70 -14.68
N ALA A 31 -10.66 -38.53 -14.28
CA ALA A 31 -9.98 -37.29 -14.58
C ALA A 31 -8.51 -37.47 -14.13
N PRO A 32 -7.54 -37.08 -14.94
CA PRO A 32 -6.15 -37.18 -14.51
C PRO A 32 -6.00 -36.42 -13.22
N ALA A 33 -5.49 -37.08 -12.18
CA ALA A 33 -5.05 -36.43 -10.97
C ALA A 33 -4.05 -35.37 -11.41
N ASN A 34 -4.41 -34.09 -11.22
CA ASN A 34 -3.56 -32.97 -11.54
C ASN A 34 -2.38 -33.02 -10.56
N THR A 35 -1.25 -33.63 -10.98
CA THR A 35 0.04 -33.54 -10.29
C THR A 35 0.65 -32.18 -10.55
N GLY A 36 -0.15 -31.11 -10.35
CA GLY A 36 0.34 -29.74 -10.41
C GLY A 36 1.17 -29.49 -9.15
N GLN A 37 2.37 -29.00 -9.34
CA GLN A 37 3.06 -28.34 -8.25
C GLN A 37 2.13 -27.24 -7.73
N ASP A 38 1.83 -27.27 -6.42
CA ASP A 38 1.06 -26.23 -5.75
C ASP A 38 1.66 -24.87 -6.08
N LEU A 39 0.82 -23.86 -6.33
CA LEU A 39 1.30 -22.52 -6.65
C LEU A 39 2.06 -21.97 -5.45
N GLU A 40 3.38 -21.75 -5.60
CA GLU A 40 4.15 -21.03 -4.59
C GLU A 40 3.66 -19.58 -4.52
N VAL A 41 3.19 -19.16 -3.33
CA VAL A 41 2.63 -17.81 -3.12
C VAL A 41 3.66 -16.78 -2.69
N VAL A 42 4.89 -17.21 -2.36
CA VAL A 42 5.99 -16.25 -2.09
C VAL A 42 6.36 -15.53 -3.37
N ASP A 43 6.27 -14.20 -3.31
CA ASP A 43 6.54 -13.30 -4.44
C ASP A 43 5.71 -13.56 -5.72
N VAL A 44 4.58 -14.29 -5.61
CA VAL A 44 3.67 -14.47 -6.75
C VAL A 44 3.14 -13.11 -7.24
N THR A 45 3.13 -12.90 -8.55
CA THR A 45 2.55 -11.69 -9.18
C THR A 45 1.07 -11.91 -9.53
N ILE A 46 0.34 -10.82 -9.75
CA ILE A 46 -1.06 -10.87 -10.21
C ILE A 46 -1.17 -11.67 -11.51
N SER A 47 -0.28 -11.43 -12.47
CA SER A 47 -0.26 -12.13 -13.75
C SER A 47 -0.02 -13.63 -13.60
N GLN A 48 0.95 -14.05 -12.77
CA GLN A 48 1.24 -15.46 -12.51
C GLN A 48 0.07 -16.16 -11.83
N LEU A 49 -0.52 -15.49 -10.82
CA LEU A 49 -1.69 -15.97 -10.10
C LEU A 49 -2.88 -16.21 -11.03
N GLN A 50 -3.26 -15.19 -11.80
CA GLN A 50 -4.41 -15.27 -12.70
C GLN A 50 -4.19 -16.29 -13.84
N LEU A 51 -2.96 -16.42 -14.33
CA LEU A 51 -2.61 -17.46 -15.30
C LEU A 51 -2.73 -18.88 -14.68
N ALA A 52 -2.35 -19.06 -13.42
CA ALA A 52 -2.49 -20.34 -12.72
C ALA A 52 -3.96 -20.73 -12.52
N LEU A 53 -4.80 -19.78 -12.10
CA LEU A 53 -6.25 -19.96 -11.94
C LEU A 53 -6.94 -20.32 -13.26
N ARG A 54 -6.70 -19.56 -14.32
CA ARG A 54 -7.28 -19.83 -15.66
C ARG A 54 -6.80 -21.15 -16.25
N GLY A 55 -5.60 -21.57 -15.90
CA GLY A 55 -5.02 -22.86 -16.32
C GLY A 55 -5.45 -24.05 -15.43
N GLY A 56 -6.28 -23.83 -14.41
CA GLY A 56 -6.73 -24.88 -13.48
C GLY A 56 -5.60 -25.51 -12.66
N ARG A 57 -4.47 -24.80 -12.47
CA ARG A 57 -3.33 -25.29 -11.67
C ARG A 57 -3.53 -25.04 -10.16
N THR A 58 -4.45 -24.16 -9.81
CA THR A 58 -4.87 -23.84 -8.44
C THR A 58 -6.28 -23.27 -8.45
N THR A 59 -6.89 -23.17 -7.29
CA THR A 59 -8.18 -22.52 -7.06
C THR A 59 -7.97 -21.23 -6.27
N CYS A 60 -8.93 -20.30 -6.35
CA CYS A 60 -8.90 -19.07 -5.59
C CYS A 60 -8.91 -19.36 -4.07
N ARG A 61 -9.68 -20.39 -3.66
CA ARG A 61 -9.70 -20.84 -2.27
C ARG A 61 -8.33 -21.31 -1.79
N GLU A 62 -7.60 -22.09 -2.59
CA GLU A 62 -6.24 -22.55 -2.25
C GLU A 62 -5.28 -21.37 -2.11
N VAL A 63 -5.32 -20.41 -3.04
CA VAL A 63 -4.50 -19.20 -2.98
C VAL A 63 -4.76 -18.39 -1.72
N VAL A 64 -6.01 -18.07 -1.42
CA VAL A 64 -6.37 -17.33 -0.20
C VAL A 64 -5.98 -18.10 1.04
N SER A 65 -6.22 -19.42 1.07
CA SER A 65 -5.82 -20.27 2.19
C SER A 65 -4.31 -20.28 2.41
N ALA A 66 -3.50 -20.30 1.35
CA ALA A 66 -2.04 -20.26 1.45
C ALA A 66 -1.55 -18.92 2.05
N HIS A 67 -2.13 -17.78 1.65
CA HIS A 67 -1.81 -16.48 2.26
C HIS A 67 -2.24 -16.41 3.73
N LEU A 68 -3.43 -16.90 4.09
CA LEU A 68 -3.89 -16.97 5.48
C LEU A 68 -3.00 -17.90 6.33
N ALA A 69 -2.53 -19.02 5.78
CA ALA A 69 -1.59 -19.91 6.45
C ALA A 69 -0.25 -19.21 6.71
N ARG A 70 0.25 -18.40 5.76
CA ARG A 70 1.47 -17.60 5.97
C ARG A 70 1.29 -16.56 7.07
N ILE A 71 0.15 -15.87 7.10
CA ILE A 71 -0.18 -14.94 8.20
C ILE A 71 -0.15 -15.70 9.52
N ALA A 72 -0.86 -16.83 9.62
CA ALA A 72 -0.90 -17.65 10.84
C ALA A 72 0.49 -18.13 11.30
N ALA A 73 1.41 -18.39 10.37
CA ALA A 73 2.75 -18.89 10.69
C ALA A 73 3.74 -17.81 11.11
N TYR A 74 3.57 -16.56 10.65
CA TYR A 74 4.63 -15.56 10.74
C TYR A 74 4.20 -14.23 11.40
N GLU A 75 2.90 -13.99 11.59
CA GLU A 75 2.39 -12.70 12.09
C GLU A 75 2.90 -12.35 13.48
N ASP A 76 3.04 -13.31 14.40
CA ASP A 76 3.59 -13.11 15.74
C ASP A 76 4.99 -12.49 15.74
N ARG A 77 5.75 -12.66 14.65
CA ARG A 77 7.09 -12.10 14.49
C ARG A 77 7.09 -10.71 13.87
N LEU A 78 6.07 -10.39 13.05
CA LEU A 78 6.04 -9.19 12.22
C LEU A 78 5.12 -8.11 12.78
N ASN A 79 3.98 -8.50 13.34
CA ASN A 79 2.91 -7.63 13.83
C ASN A 79 2.41 -6.63 12.77
N ALA A 80 2.07 -7.15 11.60
CA ALA A 80 1.63 -6.37 10.45
C ALA A 80 0.11 -6.34 10.26
N ILE A 81 -0.61 -7.34 10.79
CA ILE A 81 -2.05 -7.54 10.59
C ILE A 81 -2.84 -7.10 11.82
N THR A 82 -3.93 -6.38 11.60
CA THR A 82 -4.84 -5.95 12.67
C THR A 82 -6.09 -6.80 12.72
N VAL A 83 -6.70 -7.08 11.56
CA VAL A 83 -7.95 -7.82 11.45
C VAL A 83 -7.90 -8.69 10.19
N LEU A 84 -8.19 -9.98 10.36
CA LEU A 84 -8.44 -10.88 9.23
C LEU A 84 -9.88 -10.73 8.74
N ASN A 85 -10.09 -10.80 7.42
CA ASN A 85 -11.43 -10.77 6.86
C ASN A 85 -12.09 -12.16 7.00
N PRO A 86 -13.14 -12.31 7.83
CA PRO A 86 -13.79 -13.59 8.02
C PRO A 86 -14.50 -14.11 6.75
N ALA A 87 -14.82 -13.23 5.79
CA ALA A 87 -15.50 -13.58 4.54
C ALA A 87 -14.54 -13.87 3.38
N ALA A 88 -13.22 -13.84 3.59
CA ALA A 88 -12.24 -14.00 2.51
C ALA A 88 -12.38 -15.33 1.75
N LEU A 89 -12.56 -16.43 2.46
CA LEU A 89 -12.73 -17.76 1.84
C LEU A 89 -14.08 -17.92 1.13
N ASP A 90 -15.14 -17.33 1.65
CA ASP A 90 -16.46 -17.35 0.98
C ASP A 90 -16.43 -16.55 -0.33
N LYS A 91 -15.65 -15.45 -0.38
CA LYS A 91 -15.44 -14.68 -1.62
C LYS A 91 -14.60 -15.51 -2.60
N ALA A 92 -13.59 -16.23 -2.14
CA ALA A 92 -12.78 -17.10 -2.97
C ALA A 92 -13.62 -18.22 -3.61
N ASP A 93 -14.51 -18.87 -2.84
CA ASP A 93 -15.43 -19.91 -3.34
C ASP A 93 -16.37 -19.36 -4.44
N ARG A 94 -16.84 -18.10 -4.29
CA ARG A 94 -17.66 -17.45 -5.33
C ARG A 94 -16.89 -17.21 -6.62
N ILE A 95 -15.61 -16.83 -6.52
CA ILE A 95 -14.73 -16.63 -7.68
C ILE A 95 -14.45 -17.98 -8.35
N ASP A 96 -14.17 -19.02 -7.59
CA ASP A 96 -13.97 -20.38 -8.15
C ASP A 96 -15.22 -20.89 -8.88
N ALA A 97 -16.39 -20.66 -8.31
CA ALA A 97 -17.66 -20.99 -8.98
C ALA A 97 -17.86 -20.19 -10.29
N ALA A 98 -17.48 -18.90 -10.30
CA ALA A 98 -17.55 -18.05 -11.49
C ALA A 98 -16.56 -18.52 -12.58
N ILE A 99 -15.34 -18.89 -12.21
CA ILE A 99 -14.34 -19.48 -13.13
C ILE A 99 -14.87 -20.77 -13.75
N ALA A 100 -15.47 -21.65 -12.93
CA ALA A 100 -15.97 -22.96 -13.38
C ALA A 100 -17.07 -22.87 -14.44
N VAL A 101 -17.87 -21.78 -14.43
CA VAL A 101 -18.93 -21.54 -15.43
C VAL A 101 -18.51 -20.61 -16.56
N GLY A 102 -17.24 -20.14 -16.57
CA GLY A 102 -16.70 -19.21 -17.57
C GLY A 102 -17.33 -17.82 -17.51
N ALA A 103 -17.74 -17.36 -16.32
CA ALA A 103 -18.27 -16.02 -16.13
C ALA A 103 -17.19 -14.96 -16.35
N GLU A 104 -17.60 -13.76 -16.72
CA GLU A 104 -16.72 -12.59 -16.78
C GLU A 104 -16.29 -12.21 -15.36
N LEU A 105 -15.02 -11.95 -15.18
CA LEU A 105 -14.39 -11.59 -13.91
C LEU A 105 -13.71 -10.23 -14.00
N GLY A 106 -13.67 -9.52 -12.89
CA GLY A 106 -12.97 -8.24 -12.77
C GLY A 106 -11.45 -8.36 -12.98
N ALA A 107 -10.81 -7.24 -13.28
CA ALA A 107 -9.38 -7.18 -13.62
C ALA A 107 -8.44 -7.72 -12.52
N LEU A 108 -8.89 -7.69 -11.25
CA LEU A 108 -8.13 -8.13 -10.08
C LEU A 108 -8.70 -9.41 -9.46
N PHE A 109 -9.44 -10.22 -10.24
CA PHE A 109 -10.08 -11.42 -9.68
C PHE A 109 -9.10 -12.31 -8.93
N CYS A 110 -9.55 -12.72 -7.74
CA CYS A 110 -8.78 -13.56 -6.82
C CYS A 110 -7.45 -12.98 -6.33
N VAL A 111 -7.19 -11.68 -6.44
CA VAL A 111 -5.97 -11.08 -5.90
C VAL A 111 -6.14 -10.86 -4.40
N PRO A 112 -5.37 -11.56 -3.52
CA PRO A 112 -5.40 -11.33 -2.08
C PRO A 112 -4.71 -10.00 -1.74
N MET A 113 -5.48 -9.04 -1.21
CA MET A 113 -5.02 -7.69 -0.92
C MET A 113 -4.99 -7.40 0.58
N LEU A 114 -3.98 -6.64 0.99
CA LEU A 114 -3.85 -6.05 2.32
C LEU A 114 -4.30 -4.59 2.27
N VAL A 115 -5.06 -4.14 3.27
CA VAL A 115 -5.59 -2.78 3.31
C VAL A 115 -5.22 -2.10 4.61
N LYS A 116 -4.52 -0.96 4.54
CA LYS A 116 -4.13 -0.18 5.72
C LYS A 116 -5.34 0.16 6.59
N ASP A 117 -5.16 0.16 7.89
CA ASP A 117 -6.25 0.31 8.86
C ASP A 117 -6.86 1.73 8.94
N ASN A 118 -6.52 2.62 8.02
CA ASN A 118 -7.21 3.89 7.83
C ASN A 118 -8.16 3.91 6.62
N PHE A 119 -8.34 2.82 5.89
CA PHE A 119 -9.36 2.70 4.85
C PHE A 119 -10.62 2.07 5.44
N ASP A 120 -11.74 2.71 5.25
CA ASP A 120 -13.03 2.20 5.66
C ASP A 120 -13.37 0.88 4.95
N THR A 121 -13.90 -0.04 5.73
CA THR A 121 -14.42 -1.33 5.27
C THR A 121 -15.72 -1.59 6.00
N GLY A 122 -16.84 -1.64 5.27
CA GLY A 122 -18.17 -1.78 5.85
C GLY A 122 -18.43 -3.13 6.55
N ASP A 123 -17.47 -4.05 6.48
CA ASP A 123 -17.54 -5.40 7.06
C ASP A 123 -16.44 -5.71 8.10
N MET A 124 -15.52 -4.76 8.34
CA MET A 124 -14.43 -4.92 9.31
C MET A 124 -14.21 -3.62 10.08
N VAL A 125 -13.63 -3.70 11.27
CA VAL A 125 -13.25 -2.52 12.05
C VAL A 125 -12.20 -1.69 11.34
N THR A 126 -12.25 -0.36 11.52
CA THR A 126 -11.28 0.61 11.03
C THR A 126 -10.89 1.52 12.17
N THR A 127 -9.62 1.44 12.61
CA THR A 127 -9.19 2.11 13.85
C THR A 127 -8.24 3.29 13.63
N GLY A 128 -7.65 3.44 12.43
CA GLY A 128 -6.58 4.42 12.24
C GLY A 128 -5.36 4.17 13.12
N GLY A 129 -5.20 2.93 13.63
CA GLY A 129 -4.18 2.56 14.60
C GLY A 129 -4.48 3.00 16.04
N SER A 130 -5.66 3.58 16.33
CA SER A 130 -6.00 4.08 17.65
C SER A 130 -7.02 3.22 18.37
N ILE A 131 -6.74 2.91 19.64
CA ILE A 131 -7.68 2.19 20.51
C ILE A 131 -8.97 2.99 20.72
N ALA A 132 -8.94 4.30 20.56
CA ALA A 132 -10.11 5.16 20.67
C ALA A 132 -11.18 4.90 19.59
N LEU A 133 -10.80 4.28 18.47
CA LEU A 133 -11.72 3.79 17.44
C LEU A 133 -11.89 2.26 17.47
N ALA A 134 -11.47 1.59 18.54
CA ALA A 134 -11.64 0.15 18.68
C ALA A 134 -13.14 -0.23 18.57
N GLY A 135 -13.43 -1.18 17.68
CA GLY A 135 -14.79 -1.62 17.40
C GLY A 135 -15.59 -0.73 16.43
N SER A 136 -15.01 0.36 15.92
CA SER A 136 -15.63 1.20 14.89
C SER A 136 -15.69 0.43 13.56
N VAL A 137 -16.90 0.12 13.09
CA VAL A 137 -17.16 -0.43 11.76
C VAL A 137 -17.82 0.67 10.95
N PRO A 138 -17.16 1.17 9.89
CA PRO A 138 -17.72 2.20 9.02
C PRO A 138 -19.02 1.74 8.34
N PRO A 139 -19.93 2.67 7.96
CA PRO A 139 -21.20 2.31 7.33
C PRO A 139 -21.03 1.70 5.93
N ASP A 140 -19.93 2.02 5.26
CA ASP A 140 -19.59 1.54 3.92
C ASP A 140 -18.07 1.44 3.71
N ASP A 141 -17.67 0.99 2.51
CA ASP A 141 -16.28 0.89 2.10
C ASP A 141 -15.74 2.25 1.64
N ALA A 142 -14.48 2.52 1.89
CA ALA A 142 -13.74 3.58 1.19
C ALA A 142 -13.84 3.40 -0.34
N PHE A 143 -13.82 4.50 -1.09
CA PHE A 143 -13.95 4.44 -2.56
C PHE A 143 -12.97 3.43 -3.18
N MET A 144 -11.70 3.47 -2.83
CA MET A 144 -10.71 2.52 -3.35
C MET A 144 -11.02 1.07 -2.98
N VAL A 145 -11.53 0.81 -1.78
CA VAL A 145 -11.93 -0.53 -1.34
C VAL A 145 -13.12 -1.03 -2.17
N ARG A 146 -14.11 -0.15 -2.44
CA ARG A 146 -15.21 -0.48 -3.36
C ARG A 146 -14.68 -0.86 -4.74
N MET A 147 -13.75 -0.05 -5.29
CA MET A 147 -13.19 -0.27 -6.63
C MET A 147 -12.45 -1.60 -6.74
N ILE A 148 -11.57 -1.95 -5.79
CA ILE A 148 -10.87 -3.24 -5.83
C ILE A 148 -11.81 -4.42 -5.63
N ARG A 149 -12.84 -4.29 -4.79
CA ARG A 149 -13.86 -5.33 -4.60
C ARG A 149 -14.73 -5.52 -5.85
N HIS A 150 -15.07 -4.45 -6.57
CA HIS A 150 -15.76 -4.53 -7.87
C HIS A 150 -14.89 -5.14 -8.96
N ALA A 151 -13.57 -5.01 -8.86
CA ALA A 151 -12.62 -5.70 -9.73
C ALA A 151 -12.33 -7.15 -9.29
N ASP A 152 -13.13 -7.72 -8.38
CA ASP A 152 -13.03 -9.07 -7.83
C ASP A 152 -11.75 -9.37 -7.03
N ALA A 153 -11.05 -8.36 -6.52
CA ALA A 153 -10.01 -8.58 -5.54
C ALA A 153 -10.60 -9.04 -4.19
N ILE A 154 -9.79 -9.70 -3.39
CA ILE A 154 -10.17 -10.17 -2.06
C ILE A 154 -9.35 -9.42 -1.01
N VAL A 155 -10.01 -8.53 -0.26
CA VAL A 155 -9.40 -7.98 0.95
C VAL A 155 -9.31 -9.10 1.97
N ILE A 156 -8.10 -9.59 2.26
CA ILE A 156 -7.90 -10.70 3.21
C ILE A 156 -7.63 -10.24 4.63
N ALA A 157 -7.10 -9.00 4.78
CA ALA A 157 -6.80 -8.44 6.09
C ALA A 157 -6.68 -6.91 6.06
N LYS A 158 -6.91 -6.29 7.23
CA LYS A 158 -6.47 -4.94 7.55
C LYS A 158 -5.07 -4.99 8.14
N THR A 159 -4.29 -3.92 7.97
CA THR A 159 -2.88 -3.88 8.38
C THR A 159 -2.59 -2.75 9.36
N ASN A 160 -1.68 -3.01 10.29
CA ASN A 160 -1.23 -2.04 11.28
C ASN A 160 -0.64 -0.78 10.63
N MET A 161 -0.77 0.33 11.32
CA MET A 161 -0.28 1.64 10.89
C MET A 161 0.21 2.46 12.07
N ALA A 162 1.03 3.46 11.81
CA ALA A 162 1.32 4.45 12.83
C ALA A 162 0.03 5.18 13.21
N GLU A 163 -0.25 5.24 14.50
CA GLU A 163 -1.47 5.84 15.04
C GLU A 163 -1.74 7.23 14.47
N TRP A 164 -2.96 7.44 13.93
CA TRP A 164 -3.39 8.66 13.24
C TRP A 164 -2.47 9.08 12.07
N ALA A 165 -1.68 8.16 11.55
CA ALA A 165 -0.63 8.42 10.53
C ALA A 165 0.44 9.45 10.96
N PHE A 166 0.59 9.76 12.24
CA PHE A 166 1.48 10.81 12.74
C PHE A 166 2.97 10.52 12.63
N SER A 167 3.37 9.25 12.50
CA SER A 167 4.79 8.91 12.42
C SER A 167 5.22 8.49 11.01
N PRO A 168 6.17 9.21 10.39
CA PRO A 168 6.83 8.77 9.16
C PRO A 168 7.92 7.71 9.43
N ARG A 169 8.44 7.64 10.67
CA ARG A 169 9.65 6.92 11.05
C ARG A 169 9.43 5.45 11.34
N GLN A 170 8.28 5.13 11.95
CA GLN A 170 7.98 3.82 12.51
C GLN A 170 6.47 3.61 12.55
N THR A 171 6.06 2.36 12.65
CA THR A 171 4.66 1.95 12.71
C THR A 171 4.37 1.39 14.09
N ILE A 172 3.81 2.24 14.94
CA ILE A 172 3.37 1.92 16.31
C ILE A 172 1.96 2.44 16.48
N SER A 173 1.09 1.61 17.04
CA SER A 173 -0.30 1.93 17.32
C SER A 173 -0.66 1.60 18.77
N SER A 174 -1.64 2.30 19.33
CA SER A 174 -2.20 1.96 20.65
C SER A 174 -3.11 0.73 20.59
N SER A 175 -3.62 0.38 19.41
CA SER A 175 -4.50 -0.78 19.22
C SER A 175 -3.72 -2.09 19.04
N PHE A 176 -2.57 -2.06 18.34
CA PHE A 176 -1.89 -3.27 17.86
C PHE A 176 -0.37 -3.27 18.06
N ASP A 177 0.17 -2.28 18.81
CA ASP A 177 1.60 -2.19 19.11
C ASP A 177 2.50 -2.00 17.85
N THR A 178 3.71 -2.52 17.86
CA THR A 178 4.81 -2.20 16.94
C THR A 178 4.95 -3.20 15.81
N THR A 179 4.86 -2.72 14.56
CA THR A 179 5.20 -3.50 13.38
C THR A 179 6.72 -3.47 13.14
N ARG A 180 7.27 -4.62 12.74
CA ARG A 180 8.68 -4.82 12.45
C ARG A 180 8.97 -4.83 10.95
N ASN A 181 10.23 -4.59 10.59
CA ASN A 181 10.69 -4.68 9.21
C ASN A 181 10.89 -6.16 8.82
N ALA A 182 10.30 -6.58 7.68
CA ALA A 182 10.37 -7.97 7.22
C ALA A 182 11.79 -8.42 6.84
N TYR A 183 12.72 -7.51 6.52
CA TYR A 183 14.11 -7.83 6.20
C TYR A 183 15.04 -7.84 7.42
N ALA A 184 14.63 -7.17 8.51
CA ALA A 184 15.38 -7.11 9.76
C ALA A 184 14.42 -6.83 10.91
N LEU A 185 14.10 -7.86 11.71
CA LEU A 185 13.06 -7.81 12.74
C LEU A 185 13.36 -6.87 13.92
N ASP A 186 14.58 -6.38 14.03
CA ASP A 186 15.03 -5.37 14.99
C ASP A 186 14.98 -3.93 14.44
N ARG A 187 14.45 -3.76 13.20
CA ARG A 187 14.41 -2.48 12.51
C ARG A 187 12.97 -2.01 12.26
N VAL A 188 12.81 -0.70 12.07
CA VAL A 188 11.53 -0.08 11.72
C VAL A 188 11.20 -0.31 10.24
N PRO A 189 9.92 -0.49 9.89
CA PRO A 189 9.47 -0.55 8.49
C PRO A 189 9.24 0.83 7.87
N ALA A 190 9.62 1.93 8.54
CA ALA A 190 9.08 3.28 8.36
C ALA A 190 7.59 3.35 8.73
N GLY A 191 6.91 4.42 8.36
CA GLY A 191 5.50 4.67 8.63
C GLY A 191 4.91 5.70 7.66
N SER A 192 3.62 5.83 7.70
CA SER A 192 2.62 5.21 8.57
C SER A 192 2.04 3.91 8.02
N SER A 193 2.33 3.48 6.76
CA SER A 193 1.81 2.24 6.15
C SER A 193 2.77 1.03 6.34
N GLY A 194 3.50 0.97 7.47
CA GLY A 194 4.51 -0.08 7.70
C GLY A 194 3.92 -1.49 7.78
N GLY A 195 2.71 -1.64 8.33
CA GLY A 195 2.02 -2.94 8.36
C GLY A 195 1.71 -3.45 6.95
N THR A 196 1.16 -2.58 6.08
CA THR A 196 0.92 -2.94 4.67
C THR A 196 2.22 -3.34 3.98
N ALA A 197 3.26 -2.51 4.12
CA ALA A 197 4.54 -2.76 3.46
C ALA A 197 5.20 -4.04 3.98
N SER A 198 5.28 -4.26 5.30
CA SER A 198 5.87 -5.47 5.89
C SER A 198 5.10 -6.73 5.52
N GLY A 199 3.76 -6.68 5.54
CA GLY A 199 2.90 -7.79 5.14
C GLY A 199 3.05 -8.15 3.66
N VAL A 200 3.10 -7.16 2.75
CA VAL A 200 3.35 -7.39 1.31
C VAL A 200 4.75 -7.93 1.08
N ALA A 201 5.76 -7.39 1.75
CA ALA A 201 7.14 -7.89 1.65
C ALA A 201 7.27 -9.35 2.09
N ALA A 202 6.56 -9.76 3.15
CA ALA A 202 6.51 -11.13 3.67
C ALA A 202 5.54 -12.05 2.91
N SER A 203 4.91 -11.56 1.82
CA SER A 203 3.91 -12.30 1.03
C SER A 203 2.69 -12.75 1.85
N PHE A 204 2.23 -11.91 2.79
CA PHE A 204 0.93 -12.10 3.47
C PHE A 204 -0.25 -11.78 2.55
N GLY A 205 -0.01 -10.97 1.54
CA GLY A 205 -0.89 -10.69 0.41
C GLY A 205 -0.06 -10.47 -0.84
N VAL A 206 -0.71 -10.40 -2.00
CA VAL A 206 -0.02 -10.13 -3.29
C VAL A 206 0.37 -8.66 -3.37
N ILE A 207 -0.50 -7.76 -2.92
CA ILE A 207 -0.36 -6.31 -3.00
C ILE A 207 -1.17 -5.66 -1.89
N GLY A 208 -0.94 -4.39 -1.58
CA GLY A 208 -1.71 -3.68 -0.56
C GLY A 208 -2.01 -2.23 -0.91
N LEU A 209 -2.95 -1.64 -0.16
CA LEU A 209 -3.25 -0.21 -0.20
C LEU A 209 -2.65 0.49 1.02
N GLY A 210 -2.02 1.62 0.77
CA GLY A 210 -1.50 2.55 1.77
C GLY A 210 -1.97 3.98 1.54
N SER A 211 -1.65 4.88 2.48
CA SER A 211 -1.85 6.32 2.33
C SER A 211 -0.55 7.08 2.56
N ASP A 212 -0.37 8.22 1.90
CA ASP A 212 0.86 9.01 1.91
C ASP A 212 0.54 10.51 2.04
N THR A 213 0.72 11.04 3.24
CA THR A 213 0.64 12.49 3.51
C THR A 213 1.98 13.15 3.27
N GLY A 214 3.06 12.49 3.66
CA GLY A 214 4.44 12.95 3.54
C GLY A 214 5.35 11.95 2.84
N ASN A 215 5.36 10.70 3.33
CA ASN A 215 6.21 9.62 2.83
C ASN A 215 5.53 8.25 2.95
N SER A 216 4.32 8.18 3.49
CA SER A 216 3.81 6.96 4.14
C SER A 216 3.44 5.79 3.21
N ILE A 217 3.59 5.92 1.90
CA ILE A 217 3.68 4.83 0.91
C ILE A 217 5.14 4.61 0.53
N ARG A 218 5.84 5.69 0.11
CA ARG A 218 7.16 5.61 -0.52
C ARG A 218 8.27 5.27 0.46
N GLY A 219 8.24 5.82 1.67
CA GLY A 219 9.19 5.50 2.73
C GLY A 219 9.15 4.02 3.14
N PRO A 220 7.97 3.47 3.55
CA PRO A 220 7.84 2.04 3.82
C PRO A 220 8.19 1.16 2.61
N SER A 221 7.84 1.57 1.38
CA SER A 221 8.24 0.83 0.16
C SER A 221 9.76 0.79 -0.01
N SER A 222 10.47 1.90 0.26
CA SER A 222 11.92 1.96 0.23
C SER A 222 12.56 1.00 1.24
N HIS A 223 12.05 0.97 2.47
CA HIS A 223 12.60 0.15 3.57
C HIS A 223 12.24 -1.35 3.45
N LEU A 224 11.38 -1.71 2.52
CA LEU A 224 10.85 -3.08 2.38
C LEU A 224 10.95 -3.63 0.95
N ALA A 225 11.84 -3.04 0.12
CA ALA A 225 12.09 -3.46 -1.25
C ALA A 225 10.79 -3.61 -2.07
N LEU A 226 9.89 -2.63 -1.95
CA LEU A 226 8.63 -2.58 -2.67
C LEU A 226 8.61 -1.43 -3.67
N VAL A 227 7.67 -1.52 -4.59
CA VAL A 227 7.22 -0.43 -5.45
C VAL A 227 6.04 0.26 -4.78
N GLY A 228 6.11 1.57 -4.61
CA GLY A 228 5.03 2.37 -4.03
C GLY A 228 4.86 3.68 -4.77
N ILE A 229 3.64 4.00 -5.17
CA ILE A 229 3.32 5.22 -5.90
C ILE A 229 2.48 6.17 -5.05
N ARG A 230 2.94 7.43 -5.00
CA ARG A 230 2.14 8.59 -4.65
C ARG A 230 1.73 9.24 -5.97
N SER A 231 0.45 9.26 -6.29
CA SER A 231 -0.08 9.90 -7.50
C SER A 231 -0.08 11.43 -7.39
N THR A 232 -0.36 12.10 -8.49
CA THR A 232 -0.80 13.50 -8.50
C THR A 232 -2.00 13.66 -7.58
N ILE A 233 -2.01 14.74 -6.80
CA ILE A 233 -3.15 15.01 -5.91
C ILE A 233 -4.45 15.12 -6.71
N GLY A 234 -5.46 14.37 -6.31
CA GLY A 234 -6.74 14.30 -6.99
C GLY A 234 -6.84 13.25 -8.11
N LEU A 235 -5.78 12.48 -8.42
CA LEU A 235 -5.90 11.36 -9.35
C LEU A 235 -6.53 10.13 -8.72
N THR A 236 -6.36 9.96 -7.40
CA THR A 236 -6.98 8.93 -6.59
C THR A 236 -7.85 9.54 -5.50
N SER A 237 -8.96 8.87 -5.15
CA SER A 237 -9.90 9.34 -4.13
C SER A 237 -9.41 9.05 -2.71
N ARG A 238 -9.79 9.92 -1.77
CA ARG A 238 -9.58 9.78 -0.33
C ARG A 238 -10.89 9.59 0.44
N ASP A 239 -12.01 9.44 -0.26
CA ASP A 239 -13.31 9.13 0.35
C ASP A 239 -13.23 7.83 1.15
N GLY A 240 -13.66 7.88 2.42
CA GLY A 240 -13.56 6.76 3.36
C GLY A 240 -12.15 6.45 3.83
N VAL A 241 -11.19 7.37 3.71
CA VAL A 241 -9.85 7.23 4.29
C VAL A 241 -9.72 8.16 5.49
N ILE A 242 -9.45 7.60 6.69
CA ILE A 242 -9.17 8.42 7.87
C ILE A 242 -8.04 9.40 7.55
N PRO A 243 -8.28 10.73 7.62
CA PRO A 243 -7.33 11.73 7.17
C PRO A 243 -6.22 12.00 8.19
N LEU A 244 -5.06 12.39 7.70
CA LEU A 244 -4.08 13.17 8.47
C LEU A 244 -4.11 14.65 8.05
N SER A 245 -4.15 14.92 6.75
CA SER A 245 -4.23 16.26 6.19
C SER A 245 -4.86 16.16 4.81
N PHE A 246 -6.14 16.44 4.71
CA PHE A 246 -6.94 16.20 3.50
C PHE A 246 -6.40 16.91 2.25
N ASP A 247 -5.71 18.05 2.42
CA ASP A 247 -5.08 18.79 1.34
C ASP A 247 -3.73 18.19 0.86
N ARG A 248 -3.26 17.09 1.48
CA ARG A 248 -1.97 16.44 1.19
C ARG A 248 -2.05 14.93 1.07
N ASP A 249 -3.06 14.32 1.67
CA ASP A 249 -3.22 12.87 1.70
C ASP A 249 -3.43 12.33 0.29
N ILE A 250 -2.73 11.25 -0.02
CA ILE A 250 -2.92 10.43 -1.21
C ILE A 250 -3.10 8.98 -0.74
N ALA A 251 -4.01 8.27 -1.37
CA ALA A 251 -4.17 6.85 -1.21
C ALA A 251 -3.67 6.12 -2.46
N GLY A 252 -3.05 4.95 -2.31
CA GLY A 252 -2.49 4.24 -3.45
C GLY A 252 -1.91 2.85 -3.14
N PRO A 253 -1.53 2.10 -4.20
CA PRO A 253 -1.00 0.76 -4.08
C PRO A 253 0.48 0.71 -3.68
N MET A 254 0.82 -0.39 -2.99
CA MET A 254 2.16 -0.80 -2.60
C MET A 254 2.32 -2.29 -2.99
N GLY A 255 3.26 -2.60 -3.86
CA GLY A 255 3.42 -3.94 -4.41
C GLY A 255 4.88 -4.36 -4.57
N ARG A 256 5.08 -5.61 -5.01
CA ARG A 256 6.42 -6.16 -5.21
C ARG A 256 6.98 -5.89 -6.61
N THR A 257 6.10 -5.58 -7.57
CA THR A 257 6.48 -5.29 -8.96
C THR A 257 5.77 -4.03 -9.47
N VAL A 258 6.39 -3.35 -10.42
CA VAL A 258 5.80 -2.18 -11.09
C VAL A 258 4.53 -2.58 -11.84
N GLU A 259 4.51 -3.78 -12.46
CA GLU A 259 3.32 -4.28 -13.16
C GLU A 259 2.13 -4.45 -12.22
N ASP A 260 2.29 -5.09 -11.05
CA ASP A 260 1.21 -5.28 -10.10
C ASP A 260 0.67 -3.94 -9.58
N VAL A 261 1.57 -2.98 -9.31
CA VAL A 261 1.18 -1.63 -8.88
C VAL A 261 0.40 -0.91 -9.98
N ALA A 262 0.83 -0.98 -11.24
CA ALA A 262 0.12 -0.38 -12.37
C ALA A 262 -1.27 -1.00 -12.57
N ARG A 263 -1.40 -2.32 -12.45
CA ARG A 263 -2.70 -3.03 -12.55
C ARG A 263 -3.70 -2.59 -11.48
N VAL A 264 -3.25 -2.47 -10.23
CA VAL A 264 -4.12 -1.97 -9.15
C VAL A 264 -4.40 -0.48 -9.34
N PHE A 265 -3.40 0.30 -9.79
CA PHE A 265 -3.56 1.73 -10.04
C PHE A 265 -4.63 2.01 -11.12
N ASN A 266 -4.71 1.21 -12.18
CA ASN A 266 -5.79 1.28 -13.17
C ASN A 266 -7.19 1.19 -12.54
N VAL A 267 -7.33 0.37 -11.50
CA VAL A 267 -8.62 0.17 -10.84
C VAL A 267 -8.96 1.30 -9.86
N VAL A 268 -7.97 1.81 -9.13
CA VAL A 268 -8.21 2.78 -8.05
C VAL A 268 -8.08 4.24 -8.51
N SER A 269 -7.48 4.50 -9.66
CA SER A 269 -7.37 5.83 -10.27
C SER A 269 -8.67 6.16 -11.02
N ALA A 270 -9.72 6.48 -10.28
CA ALA A 270 -11.05 6.72 -10.82
C ALA A 270 -11.68 8.02 -10.30
N LEU A 271 -12.64 8.55 -11.05
CA LEU A 271 -13.42 9.72 -10.65
C LEU A 271 -14.34 9.36 -9.49
N ASP A 272 -14.26 10.13 -8.43
CA ASP A 272 -15.14 10.03 -7.27
C ASP A 272 -15.83 11.37 -6.99
N PRO A 273 -17.14 11.49 -7.18
CA PRO A 273 -17.87 12.72 -6.86
C PRO A 273 -17.81 13.11 -5.37
N ALA A 274 -17.53 12.16 -4.46
CA ALA A 274 -17.41 12.42 -3.04
C ALA A 274 -16.06 13.08 -2.66
N ASP A 275 -15.02 12.90 -3.47
CA ASP A 275 -13.75 13.63 -3.34
C ASP A 275 -13.59 14.68 -4.44
N PRO A 276 -13.86 15.98 -4.14
CA PRO A 276 -13.84 17.05 -5.15
C PRO A 276 -12.50 17.21 -5.88
N TYR A 277 -11.39 16.81 -5.28
CA TYR A 277 -10.09 16.89 -5.93
C TYR A 277 -9.98 15.95 -7.14
N THR A 278 -10.77 14.87 -7.16
CA THR A 278 -10.77 13.92 -8.30
C THR A 278 -11.40 14.51 -9.57
N LEU A 279 -12.21 15.56 -9.43
CA LEU A 279 -12.82 16.27 -10.56
C LEU A 279 -11.77 17.00 -11.40
N ALA A 280 -10.75 17.59 -10.76
CA ALA A 280 -9.67 18.31 -11.44
C ALA A 280 -8.80 17.38 -12.33
N GLY A 281 -8.70 16.11 -11.98
CA GLY A 281 -7.98 15.07 -12.72
C GLY A 281 -8.82 14.28 -13.72
N ALA A 282 -10.11 14.58 -13.89
CA ALA A 282 -11.05 13.74 -14.66
C ALA A 282 -10.58 13.47 -16.10
N ASP A 283 -10.13 14.50 -16.80
CA ASP A 283 -9.67 14.43 -18.19
C ASP A 283 -8.16 14.14 -18.33
N ARG A 284 -7.48 13.88 -17.22
CA ARG A 284 -6.02 13.65 -17.16
C ARG A 284 -5.65 12.20 -16.86
N ARG A 285 -6.63 11.34 -16.63
CA ARG A 285 -6.43 9.91 -16.35
C ARG A 285 -6.10 9.18 -17.62
N GLU A 286 -5.07 8.36 -17.57
CA GLU A 286 -4.82 7.42 -18.64
C GLU A 286 -5.83 6.26 -18.58
N PRO A 287 -6.32 5.78 -19.72
CA PRO A 287 -7.25 4.66 -19.74
C PRO A 287 -6.63 3.34 -19.31
N ASP A 288 -5.32 3.20 -19.45
CA ASP A 288 -4.56 2.01 -19.06
C ASP A 288 -3.09 2.34 -18.79
N TYR A 289 -2.70 2.38 -17.52
CA TYR A 289 -1.31 2.60 -17.11
C TYR A 289 -0.39 1.42 -17.41
N THR A 290 -0.94 0.20 -17.63
CA THR A 290 -0.11 -0.94 -18.05
C THR A 290 0.38 -0.82 -19.49
N ALA A 291 -0.23 0.03 -20.31
CA ALA A 291 0.24 0.33 -21.66
C ALA A 291 1.60 1.05 -21.70
N PHE A 292 2.03 1.63 -20.57
CA PHE A 292 3.34 2.29 -20.43
C PHE A 292 4.47 1.34 -20.01
N LEU A 293 4.18 0.07 -19.71
CA LEU A 293 5.17 -0.90 -19.23
C LEU A 293 6.05 -1.39 -20.38
N ASP A 294 7.10 -0.64 -20.67
CA ASP A 294 8.06 -0.90 -21.73
C ASP A 294 9.46 -1.18 -21.15
N PRO A 295 10.05 -2.39 -21.36
CA PRO A 295 11.40 -2.68 -20.91
C PRO A 295 12.49 -1.76 -21.51
N ALA A 296 12.23 -1.15 -22.68
CA ALA A 296 13.10 -0.17 -23.33
C ALA A 296 12.71 1.29 -22.98
N GLY A 297 11.81 1.48 -22.00
CA GLY A 297 11.21 2.77 -21.70
C GLY A 297 12.17 3.88 -21.26
N LEU A 298 13.43 3.55 -20.94
CA LEU A 298 14.47 4.52 -20.58
C LEU A 298 15.31 4.98 -21.79
N GLU A 299 15.17 4.37 -22.96
CA GLU A 299 15.89 4.83 -24.16
C GLU A 299 15.44 6.26 -24.53
N GLY A 300 16.40 7.19 -24.52
CA GLY A 300 16.17 8.61 -24.84
C GLY A 300 15.44 9.41 -23.75
N ALA A 301 15.17 8.82 -22.59
CA ALA A 301 14.65 9.54 -21.42
C ALA A 301 15.68 10.55 -20.92
N ARG A 302 15.25 11.76 -20.54
CA ARG A 302 16.11 12.77 -19.92
C ARG A 302 15.81 12.86 -18.43
N ILE A 303 16.78 12.48 -17.59
CA ILE A 303 16.57 12.31 -16.14
C ILE A 303 17.54 13.20 -15.37
N GLY A 304 16.99 14.10 -14.54
CA GLY A 304 17.75 14.98 -13.66
C GLY A 304 18.13 14.32 -12.34
N VAL A 305 19.38 14.41 -11.91
CA VAL A 305 19.84 13.96 -10.59
C VAL A 305 19.78 15.12 -9.62
N LEU A 306 18.83 15.08 -8.67
CA LEU A 306 18.61 16.13 -7.69
C LEU A 306 19.62 16.00 -6.54
N ARG A 307 20.85 16.53 -6.77
CA ARG A 307 21.99 16.43 -5.83
C ARG A 307 21.71 17.05 -4.47
N ASP A 308 20.87 18.08 -4.40
CA ASP A 308 20.45 18.70 -3.13
C ASP A 308 19.79 17.70 -2.14
N LEU A 309 19.27 16.58 -2.64
CA LEU A 309 18.72 15.47 -1.83
C LEU A 309 19.64 14.23 -1.79
N VAL A 310 20.89 14.34 -2.23
CA VAL A 310 21.89 13.26 -2.20
C VAL A 310 23.08 13.64 -1.33
N ASP A 311 23.65 14.83 -1.61
CA ASP A 311 24.92 15.31 -1.06
C ASP A 311 24.67 16.00 0.30
N ARG A 312 24.15 15.25 1.27
CA ARG A 312 23.81 15.70 2.62
C ARG A 312 24.78 15.13 3.65
N GLU A 313 25.08 15.89 4.72
CA GLU A 313 25.98 15.46 5.78
C GLU A 313 25.52 14.18 6.48
N GLU A 314 24.20 14.02 6.65
CA GLU A 314 23.59 12.85 7.29
C GLU A 314 23.48 11.60 6.39
N ALA A 315 23.85 11.70 5.10
CA ALA A 315 23.67 10.61 4.15
C ALA A 315 24.57 9.39 4.49
N ASP A 316 23.96 8.21 4.58
CA ASP A 316 24.68 6.95 4.73
C ASP A 316 25.48 6.66 3.44
N PRO A 317 26.83 6.50 3.52
CA PRO A 317 27.66 6.24 2.33
C PRO A 317 27.23 4.99 1.56
N ALA A 318 26.64 3.98 2.21
CA ALA A 318 26.15 2.80 1.53
C ALA A 318 24.89 3.10 0.69
N ILE A 319 24.01 3.98 1.18
CA ILE A 319 22.85 4.46 0.40
C ILE A 319 23.31 5.29 -0.80
N VAL A 320 24.26 6.22 -0.59
CA VAL A 320 24.84 7.02 -1.67
C VAL A 320 25.46 6.12 -2.74
N SER A 321 26.23 5.11 -2.33
CA SER A 321 26.84 4.15 -3.27
C SER A 321 25.81 3.38 -4.09
N LEU A 322 24.69 2.95 -3.49
CA LEU A 322 23.59 2.31 -4.22
C LEU A 322 22.92 3.28 -5.21
N PHE A 323 22.77 4.53 -4.79
CA PHE A 323 22.19 5.56 -5.66
C PHE A 323 23.08 5.87 -6.88
N GLU A 324 24.40 6.01 -6.68
CA GLU A 324 25.35 6.20 -7.78
C GLU A 324 25.34 5.00 -8.77
N ALA A 325 25.20 3.78 -8.23
CA ALA A 325 25.02 2.60 -9.07
C ALA A 325 23.71 2.67 -9.87
N ALA A 326 22.61 3.12 -9.25
CA ALA A 326 21.33 3.31 -9.92
C ALA A 326 21.40 4.39 -11.02
N VAL A 327 22.10 5.50 -10.80
CA VAL A 327 22.37 6.52 -11.83
C VAL A 327 23.13 5.91 -13.01
N GLY A 328 24.17 5.10 -12.73
CA GLY A 328 24.92 4.36 -13.76
C GLY A 328 24.04 3.35 -14.52
N ASP A 329 23.11 2.68 -13.84
CA ASP A 329 22.16 1.76 -14.46
C ASP A 329 21.22 2.48 -15.43
N LEU A 330 20.67 3.64 -15.04
CA LEU A 330 19.80 4.45 -15.90
C LEU A 330 20.53 4.90 -17.17
N ALA A 331 21.76 5.40 -17.03
CA ALA A 331 22.60 5.79 -18.18
C ALA A 331 22.88 4.60 -19.11
N ARG A 332 23.17 3.42 -18.55
CA ARG A 332 23.40 2.18 -19.32
C ARG A 332 22.14 1.69 -20.05
N LEU A 333 20.96 2.01 -19.51
CA LEU A 333 19.66 1.70 -20.11
C LEU A 333 19.22 2.74 -21.17
N GLY A 334 20.08 3.70 -21.50
CA GLY A 334 19.87 4.66 -22.58
C GLY A 334 19.29 5.99 -22.16
N ALA A 335 19.18 6.27 -20.85
CA ALA A 335 18.78 7.59 -20.37
C ALA A 335 19.92 8.60 -20.54
N ASP A 336 19.57 9.82 -20.95
CA ASP A 336 20.43 11.01 -20.90
C ASP A 336 20.33 11.61 -19.49
N VAL A 337 21.38 11.43 -18.69
CA VAL A 337 21.40 11.83 -17.28
C VAL A 337 21.95 13.24 -17.14
N VAL A 338 21.14 14.16 -16.66
CA VAL A 338 21.52 15.53 -16.30
C VAL A 338 21.94 15.58 -14.83
N ASP A 339 23.24 15.58 -14.58
CA ASP A 339 23.85 15.53 -13.26
C ASP A 339 24.93 16.63 -13.08
N PRO A 340 24.76 17.62 -12.22
CA PRO A 340 23.61 17.82 -11.31
C PRO A 340 22.38 18.41 -12.03
N PHE A 341 21.17 18.06 -11.52
CA PHE A 341 19.99 18.89 -11.72
C PHE A 341 19.94 19.94 -10.60
N ASP A 342 20.15 21.20 -10.97
CA ASP A 342 20.31 22.30 -10.03
C ASP A 342 18.95 22.84 -9.57
N PHE A 343 18.59 22.55 -8.31
CA PHE A 343 17.37 23.05 -7.68
C PHE A 343 17.49 23.07 -6.15
N ASP A 344 17.27 24.23 -5.54
CA ASP A 344 17.31 24.43 -4.09
C ASP A 344 15.99 23.99 -3.43
N VAL A 345 16.00 22.75 -2.92
CA VAL A 345 14.84 22.15 -2.24
C VAL A 345 14.55 22.85 -0.91
N ASP A 346 15.58 23.20 -0.14
CA ASP A 346 15.40 23.77 1.21
C ASP A 346 14.74 25.13 1.16
N THR A 347 15.20 26.04 0.31
CA THR A 347 14.56 27.35 0.11
C THR A 347 13.11 27.21 -0.34
N ASN A 348 12.82 26.29 -1.27
CA ASN A 348 11.47 26.11 -1.78
C ASN A 348 10.54 25.42 -0.76
N ASN A 349 11.04 24.46 0.02
CA ASN A 349 10.27 23.74 1.04
C ASN A 349 10.07 24.56 2.33
N SER A 350 10.81 25.66 2.51
CA SER A 350 10.68 26.57 3.66
C SER A 350 9.66 27.69 3.45
N ARG A 351 8.95 27.71 2.30
CA ARG A 351 7.93 28.73 2.02
C ARG A 351 6.83 28.73 3.07
N GLU A 352 6.49 29.92 3.55
CA GLU A 352 5.47 30.09 4.59
C GLU A 352 4.09 29.60 4.13
N GLY A 353 3.31 29.06 5.05
CA GLY A 353 1.92 28.69 4.82
C GLY A 353 1.69 27.40 4.01
N MET A 354 2.74 26.63 3.68
CA MET A 354 2.58 25.37 2.92
C MET A 354 1.93 24.23 3.71
N PHE A 355 1.94 24.30 5.03
CA PHE A 355 1.43 23.28 5.92
C PHE A 355 0.35 23.83 6.83
N CYS A 356 -0.82 23.27 6.73
CA CYS A 356 -1.95 23.59 7.55
C CYS A 356 -2.14 22.61 8.71
N PRO A 357 -2.34 23.08 9.96
CA PRO A 357 -2.61 22.20 11.10
C PRO A 357 -4.09 21.77 11.13
N ARG A 358 -4.59 21.19 10.03
CA ARG A 358 -6.03 20.91 9.83
C ARG A 358 -6.52 19.54 10.33
N PHE A 359 -5.65 18.69 10.90
CA PHE A 359 -5.97 17.32 11.31
C PHE A 359 -7.27 17.21 12.13
N ARG A 360 -7.43 18.02 13.19
CA ARG A 360 -8.63 17.97 14.02
C ARG A 360 -9.91 18.29 13.24
N TYR A 361 -9.85 19.28 12.35
CA TYR A 361 -10.98 19.61 11.47
C TYR A 361 -11.28 18.48 10.49
N ASP A 362 -10.27 17.95 9.81
CA ASP A 362 -10.45 16.85 8.86
C ASP A 362 -10.99 15.59 9.55
N MET A 363 -10.49 15.28 10.75
CA MET A 363 -11.03 14.20 11.61
C MET A 363 -12.47 14.45 12.04
N TRP A 364 -12.82 15.70 12.37
CA TRP A 364 -14.20 16.04 12.72
C TRP A 364 -15.15 15.81 11.53
N VAL A 365 -14.73 16.16 10.30
CA VAL A 365 -15.50 15.87 9.09
C VAL A 365 -15.65 14.35 8.90
N TYR A 366 -14.57 13.60 9.03
CA TYR A 366 -14.58 12.13 8.91
C TYR A 366 -15.48 11.48 9.97
N LEU A 367 -15.34 11.83 11.25
CA LEU A 367 -16.16 11.27 12.33
C LEU A 367 -17.67 11.50 12.10
N ARG A 368 -18.04 12.64 11.53
CA ARG A 368 -19.42 12.94 11.16
C ARG A 368 -19.95 12.08 10.01
N SER A 369 -19.11 11.65 9.08
CA SER A 369 -19.51 10.74 8.00
C SER A 369 -19.85 9.34 8.51
N LEU A 370 -19.31 8.93 9.67
CA LEU A 370 -19.67 7.68 10.34
C LEU A 370 -21.08 7.67 10.93
N GLY A 371 -21.75 8.84 11.03
CA GLY A 371 -23.10 8.98 11.55
C GLY A 371 -23.20 8.66 13.04
N GLU A 372 -24.33 8.02 13.45
CA GLU A 372 -24.60 7.67 14.85
C GLU A 372 -23.64 6.60 15.41
N GLY A 373 -22.92 5.88 14.53
CA GLY A 373 -21.94 4.86 14.89
C GLY A 373 -20.55 5.42 15.25
N ALA A 374 -20.32 6.74 15.13
CA ALA A 374 -19.04 7.36 15.45
C ALA A 374 -18.70 7.19 16.95
N PRO A 375 -17.55 6.57 17.29
CA PRO A 375 -17.18 6.37 18.70
C PRO A 375 -16.73 7.67 19.39
N LEU A 376 -16.37 8.68 18.61
CA LEU A 376 -15.93 10.01 19.06
C LEU A 376 -16.68 11.09 18.29
N THR A 377 -16.87 12.25 18.91
CA THR A 377 -17.38 13.47 18.24
C THR A 377 -16.26 14.45 17.91
N ASP A 378 -15.12 14.33 18.58
CA ASP A 378 -13.92 15.13 18.38
C ASP A 378 -12.69 14.31 18.78
N VAL A 379 -11.69 14.25 17.92
CA VAL A 379 -10.47 13.46 18.14
C VAL A 379 -9.67 13.90 19.39
N VAL A 380 -9.80 15.16 19.84
CA VAL A 380 -9.12 15.64 21.05
C VAL A 380 -9.64 15.00 22.33
N GLN A 381 -10.83 14.38 22.33
CA GLN A 381 -11.33 13.59 23.45
C GLN A 381 -10.36 12.46 23.83
N VAL A 382 -9.56 11.98 22.89
CA VAL A 382 -8.52 10.97 23.11
C VAL A 382 -7.46 11.46 24.11
N LEU A 383 -7.15 12.77 24.13
CA LEU A 383 -6.23 13.36 25.12
C LEU A 383 -6.79 13.30 26.56
N GLU A 384 -8.12 13.33 26.72
CA GLU A 384 -8.78 13.28 28.03
C GLU A 384 -8.78 11.86 28.59
N THR A 385 -8.90 10.83 27.73
CA THR A 385 -8.89 9.42 28.14
C THR A 385 -7.50 8.90 28.41
N GLY A 386 -6.47 9.47 27.77
CA GLY A 386 -5.10 8.98 27.82
C GLY A 386 -4.89 7.66 27.03
N GLU A 387 -5.87 7.24 26.23
CA GLU A 387 -5.85 6.00 25.46
C GLU A 387 -5.21 6.23 24.09
N PHE A 388 -3.91 6.44 24.05
CA PHE A 388 -3.12 6.62 22.85
C PHE A 388 -1.67 6.17 23.08
N SER A 389 -0.92 5.91 22.00
CA SER A 389 0.51 5.64 22.10
C SER A 389 1.29 6.92 22.41
N ASP A 390 2.41 6.82 23.12
CA ASP A 390 3.33 7.94 23.39
C ASP A 390 3.76 8.68 22.11
N HIS A 391 3.72 7.98 20.97
CA HIS A 391 4.07 8.54 19.67
C HIS A 391 2.98 9.44 19.07
N ALA A 392 1.73 9.28 19.49
CA ALA A 392 0.59 10.06 19.01
C ALA A 392 0.36 11.35 19.80
N GLU A 393 0.80 11.40 21.07
CA GLU A 393 0.53 12.52 21.99
C GLU A 393 0.93 13.88 21.39
N GLY A 394 2.16 13.97 20.87
CA GLY A 394 2.69 15.20 20.29
C GLY A 394 1.87 15.71 19.10
N GLY A 395 1.34 14.82 18.28
CA GLY A 395 0.44 15.14 17.18
C GLY A 395 -0.92 15.63 17.68
N LEU A 396 -1.55 14.89 18.59
CA LEU A 396 -2.85 15.28 19.18
C LEU A 396 -2.77 16.66 19.83
N ARG A 397 -1.75 16.92 20.66
CA ARG A 397 -1.55 18.22 21.31
C ARG A 397 -1.29 19.35 20.31
N ARG A 398 -0.53 19.08 19.23
CA ARG A 398 -0.26 20.06 18.19
C ARG A 398 -1.53 20.58 17.50
N PHE A 399 -2.53 19.73 17.35
CA PHE A 399 -3.75 20.05 16.61
C PHE A 399 -4.96 20.36 17.51
N GLN A 400 -4.81 20.30 18.84
CA GLN A 400 -5.94 20.40 19.79
C GLN A 400 -6.72 21.73 19.70
N ASP A 401 -6.07 22.82 19.32
CA ASP A 401 -6.67 24.17 19.27
C ASP A 401 -7.23 24.53 17.88
N THR A 402 -7.20 23.58 16.92
CA THR A 402 -7.72 23.80 15.57
C THR A 402 -9.24 24.03 15.60
N PRO A 403 -9.79 25.09 14.97
CA PRO A 403 -11.23 25.34 14.93
C PRO A 403 -11.99 24.24 14.17
N LEU A 404 -13.23 23.93 14.59
CA LEU A 404 -14.08 22.90 13.96
C LEU A 404 -15.26 23.47 13.18
N ASP A 405 -15.81 24.59 13.61
CA ASP A 405 -17.07 25.17 13.12
C ASP A 405 -16.92 26.04 11.86
N VAL A 406 -15.68 26.26 11.42
CA VAL A 406 -15.34 27.11 10.27
C VAL A 406 -14.38 26.36 9.34
N HIS A 407 -14.68 26.40 8.04
CA HIS A 407 -13.79 25.80 7.03
C HIS A 407 -12.37 26.36 7.10
N PRO A 408 -11.31 25.56 6.97
CA PRO A 408 -9.93 25.99 7.10
C PRO A 408 -9.53 27.23 6.30
N SER A 409 -10.08 27.40 5.09
CA SER A 409 -9.83 28.59 4.25
C SER A 409 -10.33 29.92 4.86
N ARG A 410 -11.14 29.86 5.93
CA ARG A 410 -11.72 31.02 6.61
C ARG A 410 -11.25 31.19 8.06
N TRP A 411 -10.22 30.44 8.48
CA TRP A 411 -9.59 30.64 9.78
C TRP A 411 -8.92 32.01 9.87
N PRO A 412 -8.63 32.53 11.07
CA PRO A 412 -7.90 33.79 11.25
C PRO A 412 -6.54 33.81 10.51
N GLU A 413 -5.84 32.68 10.51
CA GLU A 413 -4.72 32.36 9.62
C GLU A 413 -5.24 31.37 8.56
N PRO A 414 -5.63 31.86 7.36
CA PRO A 414 -6.28 31.02 6.38
C PRO A 414 -5.41 29.85 5.94
N CYS A 415 -6.03 28.69 5.89
CA CYS A 415 -5.45 27.46 5.39
C CYS A 415 -6.15 27.10 4.06
N PRO A 416 -5.72 27.64 2.93
CA PRO A 416 -6.34 27.38 1.64
C PRO A 416 -6.11 25.93 1.23
N ASP A 417 -7.01 25.41 0.41
CA ASP A 417 -6.84 24.11 -0.21
C ASP A 417 -5.58 24.06 -1.11
N TYR A 418 -5.12 22.87 -1.46
CA TYR A 418 -3.89 22.66 -2.23
C TYR A 418 -3.78 23.58 -3.46
N THR A 419 -4.85 23.65 -4.26
CA THR A 419 -4.89 24.44 -5.51
C THR A 419 -4.75 25.93 -5.30
N ASP A 420 -5.14 26.43 -4.13
CA ASP A 420 -5.18 27.86 -3.79
C ASP A 420 -4.05 28.27 -2.84
N ASN A 421 -3.20 27.30 -2.42
CA ASN A 421 -2.09 27.58 -1.52
C ASN A 421 -0.92 28.24 -2.27
N PRO A 422 -0.62 29.53 -2.03
CA PRO A 422 0.37 30.25 -2.84
C PRO A 422 1.79 29.71 -2.67
N GLY A 423 2.18 29.24 -1.47
CA GLY A 423 3.50 28.65 -1.22
C GLY A 423 3.71 27.37 -2.00
N ARG A 424 2.71 26.50 -2.00
CA ARG A 424 2.73 25.21 -2.73
C ARG A 424 2.71 25.43 -4.23
N GLN A 425 1.87 26.33 -4.74
CA GLN A 425 1.83 26.68 -6.17
C GLN A 425 3.14 27.32 -6.64
N ALA A 426 3.76 28.17 -5.82
CA ALA A 426 5.06 28.75 -6.14
C ALA A 426 6.18 27.70 -6.17
N TYR A 427 6.15 26.71 -5.26
CA TYR A 427 7.12 25.59 -5.28
C TYR A 427 6.93 24.74 -6.54
N LEU A 428 5.70 24.34 -6.83
CA LEU A 428 5.37 23.57 -8.05
C LEU A 428 5.86 24.31 -9.31
N ALA A 429 5.53 25.60 -9.43
CA ALA A 429 5.92 26.41 -10.58
C ALA A 429 7.45 26.54 -10.72
N ALA A 430 8.17 26.76 -9.60
CA ALA A 430 9.62 26.86 -9.60
C ALA A 430 10.29 25.54 -10.06
N LEU A 431 9.82 24.41 -9.53
CA LEU A 431 10.38 23.11 -9.90
C LEU A 431 10.06 22.74 -11.36
N THR A 432 8.82 22.98 -11.81
CA THR A 432 8.45 22.74 -13.21
C THR A 432 9.29 23.61 -14.16
N ALA A 433 9.49 24.88 -13.84
CA ALA A 433 10.34 25.77 -14.65
C ALA A 433 11.81 25.32 -14.68
N ALA A 434 12.35 24.79 -13.57
CA ALA A 434 13.70 24.23 -13.55
C ALA A 434 13.79 22.96 -14.42
N MET A 435 12.78 22.08 -14.34
CA MET A 435 12.70 20.87 -15.19
C MET A 435 12.62 21.25 -16.68
N ASP A 436 11.86 22.27 -17.04
CA ASP A 436 11.73 22.76 -18.41
C ASP A 436 13.05 23.37 -18.93
N ALA A 437 13.73 24.16 -18.09
CA ALA A 437 15.01 24.78 -18.43
C ALA A 437 16.13 23.75 -18.64
N ALA A 438 16.11 22.65 -17.88
CA ALA A 438 17.04 21.54 -18.00
C ALA A 438 16.60 20.51 -19.06
N GLU A 439 15.41 20.66 -19.64
CA GLU A 439 14.79 19.73 -20.60
C GLU A 439 14.70 18.31 -20.04
N VAL A 440 14.44 18.13 -18.72
CA VAL A 440 14.31 16.81 -18.09
C VAL A 440 12.85 16.36 -17.99
N ASP A 441 12.62 15.08 -18.22
CA ASP A 441 11.29 14.46 -18.13
C ASP A 441 10.94 14.14 -16.69
N ALA A 442 11.92 13.66 -15.92
CA ALA A 442 11.78 13.29 -14.52
C ALA A 442 13.04 13.65 -13.73
N ILE A 443 12.92 13.68 -12.41
CA ILE A 443 14.07 13.83 -11.50
C ILE A 443 14.15 12.63 -10.56
N ILE A 444 15.38 12.30 -10.16
CA ILE A 444 15.66 11.17 -9.27
C ILE A 444 16.47 11.57 -8.05
N TYR A 445 16.22 10.84 -6.95
CA TYR A 445 16.96 10.93 -5.70
C TYR A 445 16.68 9.68 -4.83
N PRO A 446 17.49 9.37 -3.80
CA PRO A 446 17.17 8.29 -2.87
C PRO A 446 15.86 8.61 -2.13
N SER A 447 14.94 7.64 -2.01
CA SER A 447 13.71 7.84 -1.22
C SER A 447 14.02 8.17 0.24
N TRP A 448 15.15 7.64 0.72
CA TRP A 448 15.67 7.83 2.07
C TRP A 448 17.19 7.77 2.06
N LEU A 449 17.86 8.68 2.79
CA LEU A 449 19.34 8.75 2.85
C LEU A 449 19.97 7.84 3.90
N CYS A 450 19.17 7.29 4.82
CA CYS A 450 19.65 6.45 5.90
C CYS A 450 19.00 5.07 5.84
N VAL A 451 19.70 4.08 6.40
CA VAL A 451 19.13 2.75 6.56
C VAL A 451 17.98 2.75 7.57
N PRO A 452 17.06 1.75 7.53
CA PRO A 452 16.02 1.62 8.53
C PRO A 452 16.59 1.66 9.95
N ALA A 453 16.06 2.56 10.80
CA ALA A 453 16.49 2.71 12.20
C ALA A 453 16.18 1.46 13.03
N HIS A 454 16.89 1.27 14.14
CA HIS A 454 16.52 0.25 15.13
C HIS A 454 15.20 0.61 15.81
N LEU A 455 14.41 -0.40 16.20
CA LEU A 455 13.10 -0.22 16.81
C LEU A 455 13.12 0.67 18.07
N ASP A 456 14.12 0.46 18.92
CA ASP A 456 14.31 1.19 20.18
C ASP A 456 14.95 2.57 19.99
N ARG A 457 15.50 2.88 18.82
CA ARG A 457 16.16 4.14 18.47
C ARG A 457 15.56 4.85 17.27
N GLY A 458 14.33 4.51 16.91
CA GLY A 458 13.65 5.03 15.73
C GLY A 458 13.54 6.55 15.64
N ARG A 459 13.65 7.27 16.78
CA ARG A 459 13.69 8.74 16.82
C ARG A 459 15.10 9.29 16.66
N GLU A 460 16.07 8.65 17.27
CA GLU A 460 17.47 9.11 17.30
C GLU A 460 18.16 8.87 15.96
N GLU A 461 17.87 7.73 15.33
CA GLU A 461 18.42 7.32 14.03
C GLU A 461 17.60 7.80 12.83
N TYR A 462 16.51 8.54 13.07
CA TYR A 462 15.71 9.09 11.96
C TYR A 462 16.45 10.21 11.26
N CYS A 463 16.79 10.02 10.01
CA CYS A 463 17.47 11.00 9.18
C CYS A 463 17.11 10.85 7.70
N GLY A 464 17.29 11.91 6.92
CA GLY A 464 17.31 11.88 5.46
C GLY A 464 16.05 11.34 4.76
N ASP A 465 14.85 11.60 5.29
CA ASP A 465 13.58 11.21 4.67
C ASP A 465 13.24 12.14 3.50
N ASN A 466 13.81 11.87 2.34
CA ASN A 466 13.64 12.65 1.12
C ASN A 466 12.22 12.57 0.56
N SER A 467 11.49 11.49 0.84
CA SER A 467 10.12 11.32 0.36
C SER A 467 9.19 12.44 0.81
N GLN A 468 9.51 13.13 1.93
CA GLN A 468 8.72 14.24 2.45
C GLN A 468 9.02 15.59 1.77
N ARG A 469 10.10 15.69 0.98
CA ARG A 469 10.70 16.99 0.62
C ARG A 469 10.02 17.68 -0.57
N VAL A 470 9.62 16.95 -1.59
CA VAL A 470 9.17 17.52 -2.87
C VAL A 470 7.70 17.16 -3.17
N ALA A 471 7.41 15.91 -3.42
CA ALA A 471 6.09 15.46 -3.90
C ALA A 471 4.91 15.87 -2.99
N PRO A 472 4.98 15.77 -1.64
CA PRO A 472 3.88 16.18 -0.78
C PRO A 472 3.64 17.69 -0.77
N ALA A 473 4.68 18.49 -0.97
CA ALA A 473 4.59 19.94 -1.01
C ALA A 473 4.04 20.44 -2.35
N THR A 474 4.47 19.84 -3.47
CA THR A 474 4.12 20.26 -4.83
C THR A 474 2.88 19.58 -5.38
N GLY A 475 2.41 18.48 -4.76
CA GLY A 475 1.33 17.64 -5.31
C GLY A 475 1.73 16.81 -6.54
N MET A 476 3.01 16.82 -6.91
CA MET A 476 3.56 16.04 -8.03
C MET A 476 3.55 14.53 -7.72
N PRO A 477 3.43 13.67 -8.73
CA PRO A 477 3.51 12.23 -8.55
C PRO A 477 4.94 11.76 -8.36
N ALA A 478 5.11 10.72 -7.55
CA ALA A 478 6.41 10.07 -7.36
C ALA A 478 6.24 8.57 -7.10
N ILE A 479 7.15 7.78 -7.67
CA ILE A 479 7.22 6.33 -7.47
C ILE A 479 8.55 5.97 -6.82
N THR A 480 8.52 5.06 -5.85
CA THR A 480 9.72 4.44 -5.27
C THR A 480 9.86 3.03 -5.84
N VAL A 481 11.07 2.67 -6.25
CA VAL A 481 11.44 1.31 -6.70
C VAL A 481 12.69 0.84 -5.98
N PRO A 482 12.88 -0.47 -5.73
CA PRO A 482 14.09 -0.98 -5.09
C PRO A 482 15.36 -0.64 -5.91
N MET A 483 16.39 -0.07 -5.27
CA MET A 483 17.69 0.19 -5.90
C MET A 483 18.83 -0.67 -5.33
N GLY A 484 18.54 -1.61 -4.44
CA GLY A 484 19.53 -2.53 -3.89
C GLY A 484 19.40 -2.71 -2.38
N PHE A 485 20.44 -3.30 -1.79
CA PHE A 485 20.50 -3.63 -0.37
C PHE A 485 21.85 -3.19 0.23
N THR A 486 21.82 -2.40 1.29
CA THR A 486 23.01 -2.06 2.05
C THR A 486 23.47 -3.28 2.84
N ASN A 487 24.78 -3.55 2.87
CA ASN A 487 25.37 -4.69 3.58
C ASN A 487 24.68 -6.04 3.27
N GLY A 488 24.04 -6.12 2.11
CA GLY A 488 23.35 -7.33 1.65
C GLY A 488 22.02 -7.63 2.36
N THR A 489 21.49 -6.79 3.24
CA THR A 489 20.29 -7.09 4.04
C THR A 489 19.23 -6.01 4.02
N LEU A 490 19.58 -4.73 4.19
CA LEU A 490 18.61 -3.65 4.33
C LEU A 490 18.31 -3.01 2.98
N PRO A 491 17.03 -3.00 2.54
CA PRO A 491 16.66 -2.43 1.27
C PRO A 491 16.82 -0.91 1.22
N ALA A 492 17.05 -0.38 0.01
CA ALA A 492 17.01 1.03 -0.30
C ALA A 492 16.19 1.27 -1.58
N GLY A 493 15.53 2.44 -1.67
CA GLY A 493 14.64 2.80 -2.77
C GLY A 493 15.13 4.01 -3.55
N LEU A 494 15.10 3.89 -4.88
CA LEU A 494 15.20 5.00 -5.83
C LEU A 494 13.83 5.65 -5.96
N GLN A 495 13.75 6.97 -5.78
CA GLN A 495 12.54 7.73 -6.07
C GLN A 495 12.66 8.41 -7.42
N ILE A 496 11.63 8.26 -8.24
CA ILE A 496 11.45 8.95 -9.52
C ILE A 496 10.25 9.87 -9.35
N LEU A 497 10.40 11.16 -9.68
CA LEU A 497 9.37 12.18 -9.60
C LEU A 497 9.18 12.82 -10.98
N ALA A 498 7.93 12.96 -11.40
CA ALA A 498 7.57 13.55 -12.69
C ALA A 498 6.59 14.72 -12.52
N ARG A 499 6.24 15.39 -13.63
CA ARG A 499 5.25 16.47 -13.65
C ARG A 499 3.86 15.96 -13.25
N PRO A 500 2.96 16.84 -12.79
CA PRO A 500 1.60 16.43 -12.48
C PRO A 500 0.92 15.73 -13.67
N TYR A 501 0.30 14.58 -13.38
CA TYR A 501 -0.41 13.71 -14.33
C TYR A 501 0.50 12.90 -15.27
N ASP A 502 1.80 12.84 -15.02
CA ASP A 502 2.75 12.00 -15.77
C ASP A 502 3.00 10.64 -15.08
N GLU A 503 1.98 10.06 -14.43
CA GLU A 503 2.09 8.73 -13.82
C GLU A 503 2.44 7.64 -14.84
N GLY A 504 1.95 7.76 -16.08
CA GLY A 504 2.33 6.88 -17.18
C GLY A 504 3.83 6.85 -17.40
N LEU A 505 4.49 8.02 -17.38
CA LEU A 505 5.94 8.15 -17.49
C LEU A 505 6.65 7.50 -16.29
N LEU A 506 6.13 7.70 -15.08
CA LEU A 506 6.68 7.06 -13.88
C LEU A 506 6.66 5.54 -13.99
N PHE A 507 5.53 4.95 -14.42
CA PHE A 507 5.43 3.51 -14.65
C PHE A 507 6.39 3.03 -15.73
N ARG A 508 6.54 3.77 -16.82
CA ARG A 508 7.46 3.45 -17.92
C ARG A 508 8.91 3.37 -17.44
N TYR A 509 9.38 4.39 -16.74
CA TYR A 509 10.77 4.45 -16.28
C TYR A 509 11.04 3.45 -15.15
N ALA A 510 10.12 3.35 -14.18
CA ALA A 510 10.22 2.41 -13.09
C ALA A 510 10.24 0.96 -13.59
N TYR A 511 9.40 0.63 -14.57
CA TYR A 511 9.35 -0.72 -15.15
C TYR A 511 10.62 -1.08 -15.91
N ALA A 512 11.11 -0.19 -16.78
CA ALA A 512 12.37 -0.41 -17.50
C ALA A 512 13.55 -0.63 -16.55
N TYR A 513 13.65 0.18 -15.50
CA TYR A 513 14.66 0.05 -14.44
C TYR A 513 14.51 -1.28 -13.68
N GLU A 514 13.31 -1.62 -13.22
CA GLU A 514 13.02 -2.86 -12.49
C GLU A 514 13.37 -4.10 -13.32
N GLN A 515 12.94 -4.17 -14.59
CA GLN A 515 13.16 -5.33 -15.46
C GLN A 515 14.64 -5.58 -15.74
N ALA A 516 15.43 -4.51 -15.84
CA ALA A 516 16.86 -4.60 -16.10
C ALA A 516 17.68 -4.96 -14.85
N THR A 517 17.28 -4.47 -13.66
CA THR A 517 18.09 -4.58 -12.45
C THR A 517 17.66 -5.71 -11.52
N ARG A 518 16.35 -5.95 -11.42
CA ARG A 518 15.73 -7.00 -10.57
C ARG A 518 16.29 -7.02 -9.14
N HIS A 519 16.43 -5.85 -8.53
CA HIS A 519 17.02 -5.70 -7.20
C HIS A 519 16.22 -6.36 -6.08
N ARG A 520 14.88 -6.50 -6.25
CA ARG A 520 14.05 -7.14 -5.24
C ARG A 520 14.40 -8.61 -5.06
N ARG A 521 14.36 -9.06 -3.81
CA ARG A 521 14.39 -10.46 -3.40
C ARG A 521 13.51 -10.63 -2.15
N PRO A 522 12.90 -11.81 -1.93
CA PRO A 522 12.07 -12.04 -0.75
C PRO A 522 12.90 -11.98 0.54
N PRO A 523 12.30 -11.54 1.67
CA PRO A 523 12.98 -11.56 2.96
C PRO A 523 13.19 -12.99 3.45
N VAL A 524 14.44 -13.32 3.82
CA VAL A 524 14.87 -14.68 4.23
C VAL A 524 14.18 -15.18 5.50
N GLU A 525 13.69 -14.27 6.33
CA GLU A 525 13.00 -14.57 7.58
C GLU A 525 11.59 -15.15 7.37
N PHE A 526 11.04 -15.06 6.15
CA PHE A 526 9.70 -15.48 5.78
C PHE A 526 9.71 -16.46 4.59
N PRO A 527 10.38 -17.61 4.71
CA PRO A 527 10.50 -18.58 3.62
C PRO A 527 9.14 -19.17 3.21
N PRO A 528 9.07 -19.92 2.09
CA PRO A 528 7.92 -20.77 1.78
C PRO A 528 7.54 -21.66 2.97
N LEU A 529 6.24 -21.89 3.13
CA LEU A 529 5.76 -22.90 4.08
C LEU A 529 6.03 -24.31 3.52
N PRO A 530 6.31 -25.30 4.39
CA PRO A 530 6.59 -26.67 3.97
C PRO A 530 5.39 -27.36 3.35
#